data_e50ac64f573eaf3b0816804dda4370ab
#
_entry.id   e50ac64f573eaf3b0816804dda4370ab
#
_cell.length_a   1.000
_cell.length_b   1.000
_cell.length_c   1.000
_cell.angle_alpha   90.00
_cell.angle_beta   90.00
_cell.angle_gamma   90.00
#
_symmetry.space_group_name_H-M   'P 1'
#
loop_
_entity.id
_entity.type
_entity.pdbx_description
1 polymer ?
#
loop_
_entity_poly.entity_id
_entity_poly.type
_entity_poly.pdbx_seq_one_letter_code
_entity_poly.pdbx_strand_id
1 'polypeptide(L)'
;MRRNFFAPKKVFVSVHLQAKTKSDMNTPPPKSAKKILVVDDNEIILKTLSLKLQGAGYQVFTAMDGADAVSCARRETPDLILLDLSFPLDVAGVPWDGFRIMDWFHRLDTAKKIPVIVITGAEDEDTKDRATSAGAVAFFQKPLEHDYLLKVIRATLGETVNP
;
A
#
# COMPACT_ATOMS: atom_id res chain seq x y z
N MET A 1 -7.70 43.23 19.12
CA MET A 1 -7.77 41.88 18.49
C MET A 1 -6.64 41.76 17.50
N ARG A 2 -5.55 41.08 17.87
CA ARG A 2 -4.40 40.82 16.98
C ARG A 2 -4.41 39.34 16.63
N ARG A 3 -4.63 39.01 15.35
CA ARG A 3 -4.54 37.64 14.83
C ARG A 3 -3.06 37.34 14.56
N ASN A 4 -2.49 36.42 15.34
CA ASN A 4 -1.18 35.88 15.04
C ASN A 4 -1.31 34.86 13.88
N PHE A 5 -0.78 35.23 12.73
CA PHE A 5 -0.51 34.35 11.61
C PHE A 5 0.77 33.58 11.89
N PHE A 6 0.67 32.32 12.26
CA PHE A 6 1.82 31.42 12.33
C PHE A 6 2.09 30.90 10.90
N ALA A 7 3.12 31.44 10.26
CA ALA A 7 3.62 30.90 8.99
C ALA A 7 4.49 29.66 9.27
N PRO A 8 4.30 28.55 8.54
CA PRO A 8 5.17 27.38 8.70
C PRO A 8 6.57 27.71 8.18
N LYS A 9 7.58 27.45 9.01
CA LYS A 9 8.98 27.59 8.64
C LYS A 9 9.31 26.65 7.49
N LYS A 10 9.69 27.21 6.34
CA LYS A 10 10.28 26.47 5.22
C LYS A 10 11.63 25.92 5.67
N VAL A 11 11.68 24.61 5.88
CA VAL A 11 12.95 23.91 6.02
C VAL A 11 13.49 23.68 4.61
N PHE A 12 14.55 24.40 4.26
CA PHE A 12 15.27 24.25 3.01
C PHE A 12 16.25 23.08 3.18
N VAL A 13 15.87 21.88 2.73
CA VAL A 13 16.81 20.77 2.61
C VAL A 13 17.29 20.76 1.18
N SER A 14 18.55 21.12 0.98
CA SER A 14 19.24 21.00 -0.31
C SER A 14 19.49 19.52 -0.60
N VAL A 15 18.52 18.86 -1.23
CA VAL A 15 18.72 17.51 -1.77
C VAL A 15 19.27 17.70 -3.18
N HIS A 16 20.51 17.24 -3.41
CA HIS A 16 21.02 17.04 -4.76
C HIS A 16 20.16 15.98 -5.46
N LEU A 17 19.13 16.47 -6.14
CA LEU A 17 18.26 15.63 -6.97
C LEU A 17 19.04 15.29 -8.25
N GLN A 18 19.80 14.19 -8.24
CA GLN A 18 20.22 13.60 -9.48
C GLN A 18 18.95 13.12 -10.19
N ALA A 19 18.60 13.78 -11.27
CA ALA A 19 17.49 13.39 -12.13
C ALA A 19 17.76 11.97 -12.65
N LYS A 20 17.02 10.98 -12.15
CA LYS A 20 17.02 9.64 -12.74
C LYS A 20 16.51 9.77 -14.17
N THR A 21 17.35 9.40 -15.12
CA THR A 21 16.99 9.38 -16.54
C THR A 21 15.94 8.29 -16.79
N LYS A 22 15.13 8.43 -17.85
CA LYS A 22 14.10 7.45 -18.26
C LYS A 22 14.62 6.01 -18.41
N SER A 23 15.93 5.83 -18.54
CA SER A 23 16.62 4.54 -18.63
C SER A 23 16.59 3.75 -17.31
N ASP A 24 16.50 4.43 -16.15
CA ASP A 24 16.59 3.76 -14.84
C ASP A 24 15.28 3.09 -14.41
N MET A 25 14.16 3.39 -15.09
CA MET A 25 12.84 2.84 -14.74
C MET A 25 12.60 1.42 -15.23
N ASN A 26 13.50 0.85 -16.06
CA ASN A 26 13.34 -0.49 -16.62
C ASN A 26 14.35 -1.50 -16.05
N THR A 27 15.07 -1.14 -15.00
CA THR A 27 15.98 -2.07 -14.33
C THR A 27 15.15 -2.97 -13.41
N PRO A 28 15.23 -4.31 -13.56
CA PRO A 28 14.54 -5.21 -12.65
C PRO A 28 15.04 -4.96 -11.22
N PRO A 29 14.14 -5.00 -10.22
CA PRO A 29 14.53 -4.76 -8.84
C PRO A 29 15.61 -5.75 -8.42
N PRO A 30 16.53 -5.37 -7.53
CA PRO A 30 17.56 -6.26 -7.03
C PRO A 30 16.92 -7.51 -6.41
N LYS A 31 17.58 -8.67 -6.49
CA LYS A 31 17.08 -9.96 -5.97
C LYS A 31 16.63 -9.94 -4.49
N SER A 32 17.03 -8.91 -3.74
CA SER A 32 16.67 -8.68 -2.33
C SER A 32 15.55 -7.65 -2.16
N ALA A 33 14.96 -7.12 -3.24
CA ALA A 33 13.90 -6.11 -3.13
C ALA A 33 12.68 -6.70 -2.40
N LYS A 34 12.14 -5.93 -1.45
CA LYS A 34 10.91 -6.29 -0.74
C LYS A 34 9.74 -6.32 -1.71
N LYS A 35 8.88 -7.32 -1.55
CA LYS A 35 7.72 -7.57 -2.42
C LYS A 35 6.48 -6.95 -1.82
N ILE A 36 5.76 -6.15 -2.59
CA ILE A 36 4.49 -5.54 -2.19
C ILE A 36 3.40 -5.99 -3.16
N LEU A 37 2.30 -6.50 -2.62
CA LEU A 37 1.07 -6.77 -3.38
C LEU A 37 0.12 -5.59 -3.19
N VAL A 38 -0.36 -5.00 -4.30
CA VAL A 38 -1.39 -3.94 -4.30
C VAL A 38 -2.68 -4.53 -4.83
N VAL A 39 -3.76 -4.40 -4.06
CA VAL A 39 -5.09 -4.95 -4.37
C VAL A 39 -6.09 -3.81 -4.41
N ASP A 40 -6.60 -3.49 -5.60
CA ASP A 40 -7.56 -2.41 -5.86
C ASP A 40 -8.26 -2.70 -7.20
N ASP A 41 -9.56 -2.49 -7.32
CA ASP A 41 -10.30 -2.70 -8.57
C ASP A 41 -10.08 -1.58 -9.60
N ASN A 42 -9.42 -0.50 -9.20
CA ASN A 42 -9.15 0.64 -10.06
C ASN A 42 -7.73 0.57 -10.68
N GLU A 43 -7.67 0.30 -11.99
CA GLU A 43 -6.42 0.22 -12.75
C GLU A 43 -5.52 1.46 -12.62
N ILE A 44 -6.12 2.65 -12.51
CA ILE A 44 -5.36 3.91 -12.40
C ILE A 44 -4.65 3.97 -11.05
N ILE A 45 -5.30 3.53 -9.99
CA ILE A 45 -4.71 3.44 -8.65
C ILE A 45 -3.60 2.40 -8.64
N LEU A 46 -3.86 1.20 -9.18
CA LEU A 46 -2.86 0.14 -9.30
C LEU A 46 -1.61 0.64 -10.04
N LYS A 47 -1.79 1.28 -11.19
CA LYS A 47 -0.70 1.81 -11.99
C LYS A 47 0.08 2.90 -11.27
N THR A 48 -0.63 3.83 -10.63
CA THR A 48 -0.02 4.96 -9.91
C THR A 48 0.80 4.47 -8.71
N LEU A 49 0.23 3.59 -7.89
CA LEU A 49 0.93 3.00 -6.75
C LEU A 49 2.12 2.14 -7.20
N SER A 50 1.95 1.33 -8.25
CA SER A 50 3.03 0.50 -8.79
C SER A 50 4.22 1.34 -9.21
N LEU A 51 4.02 2.43 -9.96
CA LEU A 51 5.10 3.31 -10.38
C LEU A 51 5.83 3.96 -9.19
N LYS A 52 5.08 4.42 -8.19
CA LYS A 52 5.64 5.03 -6.98
C LYS A 52 6.46 4.04 -6.18
N LEU A 53 5.93 2.84 -5.94
CA LEU A 53 6.58 1.80 -5.14
C LEU A 53 7.81 1.23 -5.87
N GLN A 54 7.71 0.99 -7.18
CA GLN A 54 8.86 0.57 -7.99
C GLN A 54 9.96 1.63 -8.00
N GLY A 55 9.59 2.91 -8.11
CA GLY A 55 10.52 4.02 -7.99
C GLY A 55 11.21 4.12 -6.61
N ALA A 56 10.58 3.58 -5.57
CA ALA A 56 11.14 3.47 -4.22
C ALA A 56 11.97 2.19 -4.00
N GLY A 57 12.08 1.31 -5.02
CA GLY A 57 12.93 0.11 -5.00
C GLY A 57 12.21 -1.19 -4.63
N TYR A 58 10.87 -1.19 -4.54
CA TYR A 58 10.08 -2.38 -4.26
C TYR A 58 9.78 -3.19 -5.52
N GLN A 59 9.65 -4.50 -5.36
CA GLN A 59 9.03 -5.36 -6.37
C GLN A 59 7.52 -5.35 -6.13
N VAL A 60 6.74 -4.97 -7.16
CA VAL A 60 5.29 -4.76 -7.01
C VAL A 60 4.51 -5.75 -7.85
N PHE A 61 3.53 -6.37 -7.21
CA PHE A 61 2.50 -7.20 -7.82
C PHE A 61 1.14 -6.52 -7.64
N THR A 62 0.23 -6.75 -8.57
CA THR A 62 -1.11 -6.15 -8.53
C THR A 62 -2.17 -7.22 -8.68
N ALA A 63 -3.33 -6.98 -8.08
CA ALA A 63 -4.53 -7.78 -8.25
C ALA A 63 -5.75 -6.86 -8.28
N MET A 64 -6.72 -7.17 -9.12
CA MET A 64 -7.94 -6.37 -9.29
C MET A 64 -9.15 -6.96 -8.57
N ASP A 65 -9.05 -8.19 -8.11
CA ASP A 65 -10.11 -8.89 -7.38
C ASP A 65 -9.54 -9.79 -6.27
N GLY A 66 -10.45 -10.33 -5.44
CA GLY A 66 -10.07 -11.15 -4.30
C GLY A 66 -9.45 -12.51 -4.69
N ALA A 67 -9.88 -13.12 -5.77
CA ALA A 67 -9.37 -14.42 -6.22
C ALA A 67 -7.93 -14.27 -6.72
N ASP A 68 -7.71 -13.24 -7.53
CA ASP A 68 -6.37 -12.87 -8.02
C ASP A 68 -5.44 -12.49 -6.86
N ALA A 69 -5.94 -11.71 -5.89
CA ALA A 69 -5.18 -11.31 -4.72
C ALA A 69 -4.67 -12.52 -3.91
N VAL A 70 -5.56 -13.48 -3.61
CA VAL A 70 -5.22 -14.71 -2.87
C VAL A 70 -4.24 -15.57 -3.68
N SER A 71 -4.48 -15.74 -4.98
CA SER A 71 -3.60 -16.50 -5.88
C SER A 71 -2.21 -15.88 -5.95
N CYS A 72 -2.15 -14.57 -6.12
CA CYS A 72 -0.91 -13.82 -6.16
C CYS A 72 -0.15 -13.90 -4.83
N ALA A 73 -0.83 -13.72 -3.70
CA ALA A 73 -0.20 -13.80 -2.38
C ALA A 73 0.42 -15.18 -2.11
N ARG A 74 -0.23 -16.27 -2.55
CA ARG A 74 0.31 -17.64 -2.43
C ARG A 74 1.56 -17.84 -3.30
N ARG A 75 1.51 -17.37 -4.55
CA ARG A 75 2.59 -17.58 -5.51
C ARG A 75 3.81 -16.73 -5.21
N GLU A 76 3.58 -15.46 -4.91
CA GLU A 76 4.66 -14.46 -4.79
C GLU A 76 5.17 -14.27 -3.36
N THR A 77 4.39 -14.70 -2.35
CA THR A 77 4.72 -14.52 -0.93
C THR A 77 5.20 -13.09 -0.61
N PRO A 78 4.33 -12.08 -0.77
CA PRO A 78 4.72 -10.68 -0.57
C PRO A 78 5.14 -10.40 0.87
N ASP A 79 5.99 -9.39 1.08
CA ASP A 79 6.40 -8.92 2.39
C ASP A 79 5.36 -7.98 3.02
N LEU A 80 4.49 -7.37 2.19
CA LEU A 80 3.44 -6.44 2.60
C LEU A 80 2.32 -6.43 1.56
N ILE A 81 1.08 -6.21 2.03
CA ILE A 81 -0.10 -6.06 1.18
C ILE A 81 -0.70 -4.67 1.39
N LEU A 82 -0.97 -3.95 0.31
CA LEU A 82 -1.84 -2.77 0.28
C LEU A 82 -3.20 -3.22 -0.23
N LEU A 83 -4.25 -3.02 0.53
CA LEU A 83 -5.58 -3.55 0.24
C LEU A 83 -6.64 -2.45 0.27
N ASP A 84 -7.34 -2.27 -0.84
CA ASP A 84 -8.62 -1.56 -0.82
C ASP A 84 -9.70 -2.44 -0.19
N LEU A 85 -10.60 -1.83 0.59
CA LEU A 85 -11.78 -2.50 1.14
C LEU A 85 -13.00 -2.38 0.23
N SER A 86 -13.00 -1.41 -0.68
CA SER A 86 -14.15 -1.05 -1.53
C SER A 86 -14.09 -1.82 -2.84
N PHE A 87 -14.51 -3.11 -2.82
CA PHE A 87 -14.68 -3.87 -4.06
C PHE A 87 -16.15 -3.85 -4.51
N PRO A 88 -16.42 -3.70 -5.82
CA PRO A 88 -17.75 -3.93 -6.34
C PRO A 88 -18.17 -5.39 -6.10
N LEU A 89 -19.46 -5.62 -5.91
CA LEU A 89 -20.02 -6.97 -5.81
C LEU A 89 -19.62 -7.77 -7.05
N ASP A 90 -18.98 -8.92 -6.84
CA ASP A 90 -18.56 -9.79 -7.94
C ASP A 90 -19.77 -10.25 -8.78
N VAL A 91 -19.54 -10.36 -10.08
CA VAL A 91 -20.51 -10.82 -11.08
C VAL A 91 -21.04 -12.25 -10.79
N ALA A 92 -20.31 -13.02 -9.98
CA ALA A 92 -20.66 -14.37 -9.53
C ALA A 92 -21.51 -14.42 -8.24
N GLY A 93 -21.91 -13.27 -7.70
CA GLY A 93 -22.76 -13.19 -6.50
C GLY A 93 -22.05 -13.53 -5.18
N VAL A 94 -20.75 -13.71 -5.19
CA VAL A 94 -19.95 -13.82 -3.97
C VAL A 94 -19.39 -12.43 -3.66
N PRO A 95 -19.87 -11.75 -2.60
CA PRO A 95 -19.33 -10.45 -2.25
C PRO A 95 -17.91 -10.62 -1.73
N TRP A 96 -16.93 -10.31 -2.56
CA TRP A 96 -15.56 -10.09 -2.10
C TRP A 96 -15.49 -8.67 -1.53
N ASP A 97 -15.80 -8.52 -0.24
CA ASP A 97 -15.40 -7.32 0.45
C ASP A 97 -13.94 -7.46 0.89
N GLY A 98 -13.24 -6.35 1.04
CA GLY A 98 -11.83 -6.37 1.43
C GLY A 98 -11.59 -7.04 2.79
N PHE A 99 -12.59 -7.10 3.67
CA PHE A 99 -12.50 -7.81 4.95
C PHE A 99 -12.40 -9.33 4.77
N ARG A 100 -13.15 -9.89 3.81
CA ARG A 100 -13.04 -11.33 3.47
C ARG A 100 -11.66 -11.64 2.88
N ILE A 101 -11.12 -10.74 2.09
CA ILE A 101 -9.75 -10.87 1.55
C ILE A 101 -8.74 -10.84 2.69
N MET A 102 -8.90 -9.96 3.68
CA MET A 102 -8.05 -9.93 4.89
C MET A 102 -8.13 -11.24 5.66
N ASP A 103 -9.32 -11.76 5.89
CA ASP A 103 -9.52 -13.05 6.55
C ASP A 103 -8.77 -14.19 5.82
N TRP A 104 -8.80 -14.18 4.49
CA TRP A 104 -8.06 -15.14 3.68
C TRP A 104 -6.55 -14.99 3.87
N PHE A 105 -6.01 -13.79 3.87
CA PHE A 105 -4.59 -13.55 4.09
C PHE A 105 -4.14 -14.02 5.47
N HIS A 106 -4.96 -13.86 6.50
CA HIS A 106 -4.65 -14.37 7.84
C HIS A 106 -4.68 -15.90 7.94
N ARG A 107 -5.44 -16.57 7.08
CA ARG A 107 -5.52 -18.04 7.01
C ARG A 107 -4.47 -18.66 6.09
N LEU A 108 -3.74 -17.85 5.32
CA LEU A 108 -2.63 -18.36 4.54
C LEU A 108 -1.60 -18.95 5.51
N ASP A 109 -1.35 -20.26 5.35
CA ASP A 109 -0.32 -20.99 6.11
C ASP A 109 1.07 -20.60 5.58
N THR A 110 1.43 -19.36 5.83
CA THR A 110 2.77 -18.85 5.57
C THR A 110 3.48 -18.74 6.91
N ALA A 111 4.70 -19.22 6.98
CA ALA A 111 5.52 -19.16 8.20
C ALA A 111 5.69 -17.70 8.73
N LYS A 112 5.34 -16.72 7.92
CA LYS A 112 5.40 -15.30 8.23
C LYS A 112 4.02 -14.67 8.01
N LYS A 113 3.46 -14.04 9.04
CA LYS A 113 2.26 -13.21 8.88
C LYS A 113 2.60 -12.01 8.01
N ILE A 114 1.88 -11.85 6.90
CA ILE A 114 2.07 -10.73 5.98
C ILE A 114 1.30 -9.52 6.53
N PRO A 115 1.96 -8.38 6.81
CA PRO A 115 1.27 -7.18 7.24
C PRO A 115 0.37 -6.62 6.14
N VAL A 116 -0.85 -6.22 6.51
CA VAL A 116 -1.82 -5.61 5.61
C VAL A 116 -2.01 -4.14 6.00
N ILE A 117 -1.78 -3.24 5.04
CA ILE A 117 -2.14 -1.83 5.13
C ILE A 117 -3.41 -1.63 4.31
N VAL A 118 -4.45 -1.11 4.95
CA VAL A 118 -5.72 -0.81 4.31
C VAL A 118 -5.69 0.58 3.67
N ILE A 119 -6.21 0.69 2.45
CA ILE A 119 -6.36 1.92 1.70
C ILE A 119 -7.79 1.95 1.16
N THR A 120 -8.63 2.86 1.61
CA THR A 120 -10.04 2.87 1.20
C THR A 120 -10.59 4.28 1.00
N GLY A 121 -11.63 4.40 0.17
CA GLY A 121 -12.43 5.62 0.03
C GLY A 121 -13.53 5.78 1.09
N ALA A 122 -13.75 4.78 1.96
CA ALA A 122 -14.74 4.87 3.02
C ALA A 122 -14.30 5.89 4.09
N GLU A 123 -15.26 6.73 4.51
CA GLU A 123 -15.01 7.85 5.44
C GLU A 123 -15.55 7.56 6.86
N ASP A 124 -16.10 6.37 7.09
CA ASP A 124 -16.71 6.04 8.37
C ASP A 124 -15.70 5.45 9.36
N GLU A 125 -15.82 5.88 10.63
CA GLU A 125 -14.98 5.37 11.74
C GLU A 125 -15.18 3.87 11.95
N ASP A 126 -16.37 3.34 11.68
CA ASP A 126 -16.67 1.91 11.85
C ASP A 126 -15.80 1.05 10.92
N THR A 127 -15.55 1.50 9.69
CA THR A 127 -14.67 0.81 8.74
C THR A 127 -13.23 0.77 9.23
N LYS A 128 -12.74 1.85 9.83
CA LYS A 128 -11.39 1.92 10.40
C LYS A 128 -11.24 0.98 11.61
N ASP A 129 -12.21 1.00 12.52
CA ASP A 129 -12.21 0.14 13.71
C ASP A 129 -12.30 -1.34 13.32
N ARG A 130 -13.13 -1.68 12.32
CA ARG A 130 -13.22 -3.03 11.78
C ARG A 130 -11.91 -3.46 11.12
N ALA A 131 -11.26 -2.60 10.33
CA ALA A 131 -9.99 -2.90 9.69
C ALA A 131 -8.89 -3.17 10.74
N THR A 132 -8.82 -2.35 11.77
CA THR A 132 -7.88 -2.52 12.88
C THR A 132 -8.16 -3.82 13.63
N SER A 133 -9.42 -4.10 13.96
CA SER A 133 -9.84 -5.35 14.62
C SER A 133 -9.58 -6.58 13.77
N ALA A 134 -9.66 -6.46 12.45
CA ALA A 134 -9.30 -7.48 11.49
C ALA A 134 -7.78 -7.62 11.27
N GLY A 135 -6.96 -6.86 11.98
CA GLY A 135 -5.50 -7.00 11.99
C GLY A 135 -4.75 -6.15 10.95
N ALA A 136 -5.38 -5.10 10.40
CA ALA A 136 -4.65 -4.12 9.61
C ALA A 136 -3.60 -3.42 10.48
N VAL A 137 -2.37 -3.30 9.95
CA VAL A 137 -1.26 -2.64 10.66
C VAL A 137 -1.29 -1.12 10.49
N ALA A 138 -1.97 -0.63 9.44
CA ALA A 138 -2.24 0.79 9.21
C ALA A 138 -3.48 0.94 8.32
N PHE A 139 -4.08 2.13 8.38
CA PHE A 139 -5.26 2.50 7.61
C PHE A 139 -5.03 3.86 6.95
N PHE A 140 -5.33 3.95 5.66
CA PHE A 140 -5.26 5.18 4.87
C PHE A 140 -6.57 5.45 4.17
N GLN A 141 -6.99 6.70 4.21
CA GLN A 141 -8.13 7.19 3.46
C GLN A 141 -7.68 7.75 2.12
N LYS A 142 -8.40 7.46 1.05
CA LYS A 142 -8.22 8.09 -0.26
C LYS A 142 -8.81 9.52 -0.23
N PRO A 143 -8.15 10.55 -0.82
CA PRO A 143 -6.93 10.48 -1.64
C PRO A 143 -5.66 10.31 -0.81
N LEU A 144 -4.70 9.53 -1.34
CA LEU A 144 -3.47 9.17 -0.65
C LEU A 144 -2.41 10.24 -0.69
N GLU A 145 -1.79 10.51 0.45
CA GLU A 145 -0.52 11.20 0.53
C GLU A 145 0.61 10.16 0.38
N HIS A 146 1.20 10.10 -0.83
CA HIS A 146 2.09 9.02 -1.21
C HIS A 146 3.40 8.97 -0.40
N ASP A 147 3.93 10.13 0.00
CA ASP A 147 5.19 10.18 0.76
C ASP A 147 4.99 9.67 2.18
N TYR A 148 3.81 9.96 2.77
CA TYR A 148 3.44 9.41 4.07
C TYR A 148 3.18 7.90 4.00
N LEU A 149 2.51 7.43 2.94
CA LEU A 149 2.33 5.99 2.71
C LEU A 149 3.68 5.26 2.61
N LEU A 150 4.62 5.77 1.82
CA LEU A 150 5.97 5.20 1.71
C LEU A 150 6.71 5.16 3.06
N LYS A 151 6.55 6.19 3.87
CA LYS A 151 7.13 6.24 5.22
C LYS A 151 6.59 5.12 6.12
N VAL A 152 5.27 4.91 6.10
CA VAL A 152 4.62 3.85 6.88
C VAL A 152 5.00 2.46 6.34
N ILE A 153 5.08 2.26 5.03
CA ILE A 153 5.55 1.02 4.41
C ILE A 153 6.97 0.67 4.90
N ARG A 154 7.91 1.62 4.84
CA ARG A 154 9.28 1.41 5.31
C ARG A 154 9.32 1.03 6.78
N ALA A 155 8.58 1.75 7.62
CA ALA A 155 8.50 1.44 9.04
C ALA A 155 7.94 0.03 9.30
N THR A 156 6.88 -0.37 8.56
CA THR A 156 6.26 -1.69 8.66
C THR A 156 7.20 -2.81 8.23
N LEU A 157 8.02 -2.57 7.20
CA LEU A 157 9.00 -3.53 6.69
C LEU A 157 10.31 -3.56 7.49
N GLY A 158 10.44 -2.70 8.52
CA GLY A 158 11.65 -2.58 9.33
C GLY A 158 12.85 -1.98 8.59
N GLU A 159 12.57 -1.18 7.56
CA GLU A 159 13.61 -0.48 6.80
C GLU A 159 14.01 0.80 7.55
N THR A 160 15.31 0.95 7.79
CA THR A 160 15.83 2.19 8.39
C THR A 160 15.68 3.33 7.38
N VAL A 161 14.89 4.33 7.74
CA VAL A 161 14.86 5.58 7.00
C VAL A 161 16.16 6.28 7.36
N ASN A 162 17.14 6.21 6.48
CA ASN A 162 18.31 7.10 6.60
C ASN A 162 17.80 8.54 6.44
N PRO A 163 18.08 9.44 7.41
CA PRO A 163 17.65 10.82 7.38
C PRO A 163 18.27 11.60 6.21
#